data_cd89bce6654cb0216d7e90232e59a271
#
_entry.id   cd89bce6654cb0216d7e90232e59a271
#
_cell.length_a   1.000
_cell.length_b   1.000
_cell.length_c   1.000
_cell.angle_alpha   90.00
_cell.angle_beta   90.00
_cell.angle_gamma   90.00
#
_symmetry.space_group_name_H-M   'P 1'
#
loop_
_entity.id
_entity.type
_entity.pdbx_description
1 polymer ?
#
loop_
_entity_poly.entity_id
_entity_poly.type
_entity_poly.pdbx_seq_one_letter_code
_entity_poly.pdbx_strand_id
1 'polypeptide(L)'
;MNECIFNIDPKLLSLASEAENECREMFEKIDSNAEYNGQKVLKAFIDNRVSEGCLKGTTGYGYGDMGRDTIDKVFAQALGGEDALVRHTFVNGTHALSTALFGVLRSGDTMLACTGKPYDTLEEIIGIRGEKGSGSLIDFGVKYEQVDLVDELCPDYDEIAKKAVGAKIAYIQRSRGYSLRPSLTVEIIGKIAETAKKANPDIIVMVDNCYGEFVERKEPLSVGADIIIGSLIKNPGGGIASTGGYICGRADLVEKCADRLTCVGMGKEVGCSLNQNREMLLGFFLAPQMVASALKTSVFACRFFEKLGYKTLPESGETRTDIIASILLENEENLVAFCQGIQKGSPVDSYVTPEAWDMPGYDSKVIMAAGAFTMGASIELSADAPIRPPFAAWLQGGITYPTGKAGVMLAAQEMYNKGLLRI
;
A
#
# COMPACT_ATOMS: atom_id res chain seq x y z
N MET A 1 -22.93 18.48 19.91
CA MET A 1 -22.43 18.73 18.55
C MET A 1 -20.96 19.11 18.66
N ASN A 2 -20.06 18.36 18.07
CA ASN A 2 -18.66 18.80 17.99
C ASN A 2 -18.62 20.06 17.12
N GLU A 3 -18.09 21.17 17.62
CA GLU A 3 -17.88 22.38 16.83
C GLU A 3 -16.97 22.06 15.65
N CYS A 4 -17.48 22.20 14.44
CA CYS A 4 -16.69 22.14 13.22
C CYS A 4 -16.17 23.55 12.91
N ILE A 5 -14.87 23.71 12.80
CA ILE A 5 -14.23 25.01 12.49
C ILE A 5 -14.29 25.35 10.99
N PHE A 6 -14.62 24.37 10.15
CA PHE A 6 -14.80 24.57 8.72
C PHE A 6 -16.25 24.99 8.41
N ASN A 7 -16.43 25.84 7.38
CA ASN A 7 -17.73 26.24 6.91
C ASN A 7 -18.37 25.11 6.09
N ILE A 8 -19.04 24.17 6.78
CA ILE A 8 -19.74 23.01 6.21
C ILE A 8 -21.23 23.18 6.47
N ASP A 9 -22.05 22.85 5.47
CA ASP A 9 -23.51 22.93 5.57
C ASP A 9 -24.01 22.08 6.75
N PRO A 10 -24.95 22.61 7.57
CA PRO A 10 -25.48 21.89 8.74
C PRO A 10 -26.06 20.50 8.44
N LYS A 11 -26.62 20.29 7.26
CA LYS A 11 -27.14 18.97 6.85
C LYS A 11 -26.00 17.98 6.62
N LEU A 12 -24.89 18.42 5.99
CA LEU A 12 -23.69 17.58 5.83
C LEU A 12 -23.06 17.24 7.19
N LEU A 13 -23.02 18.22 8.11
CA LEU A 13 -22.54 17.97 9.48
C LEU A 13 -23.42 16.94 10.22
N SER A 14 -24.74 17.00 10.09
CA SER A 14 -25.65 16.01 10.66
C SER A 14 -25.40 14.63 10.09
N LEU A 15 -25.35 14.51 8.76
CA LEU A 15 -25.05 13.26 8.06
C LEU A 15 -23.70 12.67 8.45
N ALA A 16 -22.66 13.52 8.57
CA ALA A 16 -21.33 13.10 8.99
C ALA A 16 -21.33 12.56 10.44
N SER A 17 -22.08 13.20 11.34
CA SER A 17 -22.22 12.73 12.72
C SER A 17 -22.95 11.38 12.81
N GLU A 18 -24.00 11.20 12.02
CA GLU A 18 -24.71 9.92 11.90
C GLU A 18 -23.80 8.83 11.34
N ALA A 19 -23.10 9.10 10.21
CA ALA A 19 -22.17 8.17 9.61
C ALA A 19 -21.09 7.71 10.58
N GLU A 20 -20.49 8.66 11.31
CA GLU A 20 -19.47 8.33 12.31
C GLU A 20 -20.02 7.45 13.45
N ASN A 21 -21.23 7.73 13.93
CA ASN A 21 -21.87 6.92 14.97
C ASN A 21 -22.13 5.48 14.48
N GLU A 22 -22.51 5.31 13.22
CA GLU A 22 -22.76 4.01 12.61
C GLU A 22 -21.45 3.22 12.36
N CYS A 23 -20.30 3.90 12.30
CA CYS A 23 -18.98 3.27 12.12
C CYS A 23 -18.34 2.75 13.43
N ARG A 24 -18.91 2.98 14.60
CA ARG A 24 -18.28 2.72 15.91
C ARG A 24 -17.80 1.29 16.08
N GLU A 25 -18.62 0.30 15.73
CA GLU A 25 -18.23 -1.11 15.84
C GLU A 25 -17.01 -1.45 14.97
N MET A 26 -16.97 -0.90 13.75
CA MET A 26 -15.82 -1.08 12.87
C MET A 26 -14.57 -0.36 13.41
N PHE A 27 -14.74 0.82 14.01
CA PHE A 27 -13.64 1.55 14.65
C PHE A 27 -13.05 0.78 15.83
N GLU A 28 -13.88 0.15 16.66
CA GLU A 28 -13.41 -0.70 17.76
C GLU A 28 -12.58 -1.90 17.27
N LYS A 29 -12.99 -2.54 16.17
CA LYS A 29 -12.21 -3.61 15.52
C LYS A 29 -10.85 -3.10 15.01
N ILE A 30 -10.85 -1.94 14.36
CA ILE A 30 -9.63 -1.29 13.87
C ILE A 30 -8.69 -0.96 15.04
N ASP A 31 -9.20 -0.37 16.14
CA ASP A 31 -8.41 -0.03 17.31
C ASP A 31 -7.82 -1.27 17.98
N SER A 32 -8.59 -2.35 18.08
CA SER A 32 -8.11 -3.62 18.62
C SER A 32 -6.97 -4.25 17.78
N ASN A 33 -7.03 -4.09 16.45
CA ASN A 33 -5.94 -4.52 15.57
C ASN A 33 -4.70 -3.60 15.71
N ALA A 34 -4.91 -2.30 15.82
CA ALA A 34 -3.83 -1.34 16.02
C ALA A 34 -3.11 -1.56 17.36
N GLU A 35 -3.86 -1.81 18.44
CA GLU A 35 -3.29 -2.15 19.73
C GLU A 35 -2.40 -3.40 19.65
N TYR A 36 -2.91 -4.49 19.06
CA TYR A 36 -2.15 -5.71 18.88
C TYR A 36 -0.87 -5.49 18.05
N ASN A 37 -0.99 -4.81 16.91
CA ASN A 37 0.15 -4.52 16.04
C ASN A 37 1.14 -3.56 16.69
N GLY A 38 0.66 -2.56 17.46
CA GLY A 38 1.52 -1.66 18.24
C GLY A 38 2.35 -2.40 19.27
N GLN A 39 1.75 -3.35 20.02
CA GLN A 39 2.48 -4.22 20.96
C GLN A 39 3.49 -5.12 20.22
N LYS A 40 3.12 -5.67 19.07
CA LYS A 40 4.01 -6.49 18.23
C LYS A 40 5.24 -5.69 17.78
N VAL A 41 5.04 -4.46 17.33
CA VAL A 41 6.15 -3.55 16.94
C VAL A 41 6.98 -3.18 18.16
N LEU A 42 6.37 -2.75 19.26
CA LEU A 42 7.11 -2.42 20.50
C LEU A 42 7.96 -3.60 20.99
N LYS A 43 7.40 -4.83 20.95
CA LYS A 43 8.16 -6.03 21.31
C LYS A 43 9.38 -6.23 20.41
N ALA A 44 9.25 -6.00 19.10
CA ALA A 44 10.38 -6.09 18.16
C ALA A 44 11.48 -5.07 18.49
N PHE A 45 11.12 -3.85 18.87
CA PHE A 45 12.09 -2.83 19.32
C PHE A 45 12.83 -3.26 20.59
N ILE A 46 12.11 -3.78 21.58
CA ILE A 46 12.69 -4.23 22.86
C ILE A 46 13.64 -5.42 22.63
N ASP A 47 13.18 -6.45 21.93
CA ASP A 47 13.93 -7.68 21.71
C ASP A 47 15.21 -7.43 20.90
N ASN A 48 15.16 -6.51 19.93
CA ASN A 48 16.31 -6.11 19.12
C ASN A 48 17.14 -4.96 19.74
N ARG A 49 16.85 -4.59 20.99
CA ARG A 49 17.62 -3.63 21.79
C ARG A 49 17.84 -2.31 21.07
N VAL A 50 16.79 -1.76 20.42
CA VAL A 50 16.88 -0.45 19.78
C VAL A 50 17.39 0.59 20.79
N SER A 51 18.53 1.20 20.51
CA SER A 51 19.19 2.17 21.36
C SER A 51 19.30 3.55 20.68
N GLU A 52 19.65 4.58 21.42
CA GLU A 52 19.92 5.90 20.85
C GLU A 52 20.97 5.84 19.72
N GLY A 53 21.96 4.93 19.82
CA GLY A 53 22.96 4.72 18.78
C GLY A 53 22.38 4.28 17.45
N CYS A 54 21.27 3.54 17.45
CA CYS A 54 20.57 3.09 16.23
C CYS A 54 19.90 4.27 15.47
N LEU A 55 19.68 5.41 16.12
CA LEU A 55 19.06 6.59 15.51
C LEU A 55 20.04 7.44 14.71
N LYS A 56 21.34 7.17 14.84
CA LYS A 56 22.41 7.89 14.13
C LYS A 56 22.60 7.29 12.74
N GLY A 57 23.03 8.11 11.81
CA GLY A 57 23.36 7.69 10.46
C GLY A 57 24.85 7.55 10.22
N THR A 58 25.19 6.96 9.09
CA THR A 58 26.54 6.82 8.55
C THR A 58 26.65 7.52 7.19
N THR A 59 27.89 7.66 6.71
CA THR A 59 28.23 8.18 5.38
C THR A 59 29.18 7.22 4.65
N GLY A 60 29.42 7.46 3.37
CA GLY A 60 30.33 6.66 2.56
C GLY A 60 29.84 5.20 2.42
N TYR A 61 30.70 4.25 2.68
CA TYR A 61 30.35 2.82 2.55
C TYR A 61 29.35 2.34 3.62
N GLY A 62 29.24 3.01 4.75
CA GLY A 62 28.29 2.67 5.80
C GLY A 62 28.55 1.32 6.47
N TYR A 63 29.80 0.85 6.54
CA TYR A 63 30.13 -0.37 7.27
C TYR A 63 29.77 -0.24 8.75
N GLY A 64 29.11 -1.28 9.30
CA GLY A 64 28.74 -1.31 10.71
C GLY A 64 27.68 -0.27 11.09
N ASP A 65 26.80 0.14 10.16
CA ASP A 65 25.68 1.02 10.46
C ASP A 65 24.68 0.30 11.38
N MET A 66 24.80 0.59 12.69
CA MET A 66 24.02 -0.06 13.74
C MET A 66 22.52 0.14 13.52
N GLY A 67 22.09 1.32 13.08
CA GLY A 67 20.67 1.61 12.86
C GLY A 67 20.11 0.82 11.69
N ARG A 68 20.81 0.80 10.57
CA ARG A 68 20.47 0.00 9.39
C ARG A 68 20.33 -1.48 9.74
N ASP A 69 21.31 -2.05 10.43
CA ASP A 69 21.32 -3.48 10.76
C ASP A 69 20.27 -3.83 11.81
N THR A 70 19.91 -2.87 12.68
CA THR A 70 18.84 -3.07 13.68
C THR A 70 17.46 -2.96 13.07
N ILE A 71 17.22 -2.00 12.15
CA ILE A 71 15.91 -1.84 11.52
C ILE A 71 15.52 -3.07 10.69
N ASP A 72 16.48 -3.72 10.02
CA ASP A 72 16.24 -4.98 9.31
C ASP A 72 15.67 -6.04 10.27
N LYS A 73 16.29 -6.23 11.45
CA LYS A 73 15.83 -7.17 12.46
C LYS A 73 14.46 -6.83 13.05
N VAL A 74 14.22 -5.54 13.29
CA VAL A 74 12.93 -5.06 13.81
C VAL A 74 11.80 -5.34 12.81
N PHE A 75 12.03 -5.05 11.52
CA PHE A 75 11.05 -5.35 10.48
C PHE A 75 10.83 -6.87 10.33
N ALA A 76 11.90 -7.66 10.26
CA ALA A 76 11.82 -9.10 10.16
C ALA A 76 10.95 -9.68 11.28
N GLN A 77 11.24 -9.34 12.53
CA GLN A 77 10.48 -9.84 13.68
C GLN A 77 9.02 -9.35 13.66
N ALA A 78 8.77 -8.06 13.41
CA ALA A 78 7.41 -7.51 13.45
C ALA A 78 6.52 -8.04 12.32
N LEU A 79 7.09 -8.30 11.14
CA LEU A 79 6.35 -8.82 9.98
C LEU A 79 6.39 -10.34 9.86
N GLY A 80 7.20 -11.02 10.70
CA GLY A 80 7.28 -12.48 10.77
C GLY A 80 8.21 -13.12 9.74
N GLY A 81 9.23 -12.41 9.27
CA GLY A 81 10.29 -12.91 8.38
C GLY A 81 11.50 -13.43 9.15
N GLU A 82 12.36 -14.18 8.45
CA GLU A 82 13.68 -14.59 8.95
C GLU A 82 14.67 -13.43 8.87
N ASP A 83 14.55 -12.59 7.83
CA ASP A 83 15.40 -11.43 7.58
C ASP A 83 14.62 -10.33 6.84
N ALA A 84 15.18 -9.11 6.80
CA ALA A 84 14.65 -8.01 6.02
C ALA A 84 15.77 -7.15 5.41
N LEU A 85 15.42 -6.41 4.37
CA LEU A 85 16.22 -5.40 3.69
C LEU A 85 15.42 -4.10 3.66
N VAL A 86 15.66 -3.22 4.63
CA VAL A 86 14.92 -1.94 4.79
C VAL A 86 15.87 -0.80 4.43
N ARG A 87 15.60 -0.11 3.33
CA ARG A 87 16.54 0.92 2.82
C ARG A 87 15.81 2.15 2.31
N HIS A 88 16.32 3.31 2.72
CA HIS A 88 15.90 4.60 2.16
C HIS A 88 16.33 4.77 0.69
N THR A 89 17.30 4.00 0.23
CA THR A 89 17.81 4.01 -1.15
C THR A 89 16.91 3.31 -2.15
N PHE A 90 15.90 2.57 -1.72
CA PHE A 90 14.79 2.24 -2.60
C PHE A 90 14.07 3.52 -2.99
N VAL A 91 14.07 3.85 -4.28
CA VAL A 91 13.45 5.09 -4.77
C VAL A 91 11.95 5.16 -4.44
N ASN A 92 11.30 3.99 -4.50
CA ASN A 92 9.87 3.79 -4.18
C ASN A 92 9.54 2.30 -4.04
N GLY A 93 8.28 1.96 -3.80
CA GLY A 93 7.81 0.57 -3.72
C GLY A 93 8.03 -0.22 -5.01
N THR A 94 7.86 0.43 -6.17
CA THR A 94 8.10 -0.20 -7.49
C THR A 94 9.57 -0.61 -7.63
N HIS A 95 10.52 0.20 -7.16
CA HIS A 95 11.94 -0.16 -7.15
C HIS A 95 12.22 -1.34 -6.21
N ALA A 96 11.58 -1.41 -5.04
CA ALA A 96 11.71 -2.56 -4.14
C ALA A 96 11.18 -3.85 -4.78
N LEU A 97 10.02 -3.79 -5.45
CA LEU A 97 9.45 -4.91 -6.20
C LEU A 97 10.34 -5.34 -7.36
N SER A 98 10.85 -4.38 -8.15
CA SER A 98 11.81 -4.64 -9.23
C SER A 98 13.06 -5.33 -8.70
N THR A 99 13.62 -4.83 -7.60
CA THR A 99 14.80 -5.42 -6.96
C THR A 99 14.54 -6.86 -6.53
N ALA A 100 13.37 -7.15 -5.94
CA ALA A 100 13.02 -8.51 -5.53
C ALA A 100 12.84 -9.45 -6.73
N LEU A 101 12.13 -9.01 -7.77
CA LEU A 101 11.92 -9.82 -8.99
C LEU A 101 13.24 -10.14 -9.70
N PHE A 102 14.09 -9.15 -9.96
CA PHE A 102 15.41 -9.38 -10.58
C PHE A 102 16.41 -10.08 -9.65
N GLY A 103 16.24 -9.96 -8.34
CA GLY A 103 17.04 -10.66 -7.34
C GLY A 103 16.80 -12.16 -7.36
N VAL A 104 15.55 -12.57 -7.55
CA VAL A 104 15.13 -13.98 -7.43
C VAL A 104 15.03 -14.69 -8.78
N LEU A 105 14.52 -14.02 -9.83
CA LEU A 105 14.31 -14.62 -11.15
C LEU A 105 15.59 -14.66 -11.99
N ARG A 106 15.71 -15.70 -12.79
CA ARG A 106 16.79 -15.89 -13.77
C ARG A 106 16.23 -16.22 -15.16
N SER A 107 17.05 -16.14 -16.18
CA SER A 107 16.67 -16.54 -17.55
C SER A 107 16.13 -17.97 -17.59
N GLY A 108 14.98 -18.14 -18.21
CA GLY A 108 14.25 -19.41 -18.27
C GLY A 108 13.19 -19.60 -17.19
N ASP A 109 13.27 -18.87 -16.07
CA ASP A 109 12.26 -18.90 -14.99
C ASP A 109 10.93 -18.33 -15.46
N THR A 110 9.84 -18.79 -14.84
CA THR A 110 8.48 -18.26 -15.05
C THR A 110 7.98 -17.53 -13.82
N MET A 111 7.53 -16.28 -14.00
CA MET A 111 6.75 -15.52 -13.04
C MET A 111 5.27 -15.77 -13.29
N LEU A 112 4.55 -16.31 -12.32
CA LEU A 112 3.09 -16.50 -12.36
C LEU A 112 2.41 -15.42 -11.53
N ALA A 113 1.66 -14.50 -12.15
CA ALA A 113 0.78 -13.57 -11.47
C ALA A 113 -0.53 -14.27 -11.11
N CYS A 114 -0.83 -14.43 -9.82
CA CYS A 114 -1.94 -15.27 -9.33
C CYS A 114 -3.28 -14.51 -9.16
N THR A 115 -3.28 -13.19 -9.33
CA THR A 115 -4.43 -12.33 -8.99
C THR A 115 -4.75 -11.32 -10.09
N GLY A 116 -4.62 -11.77 -11.32
CA GLY A 116 -4.77 -10.93 -12.50
C GLY A 116 -3.50 -10.15 -12.83
N LYS A 117 -3.65 -9.16 -13.69
CA LYS A 117 -2.56 -8.31 -14.13
C LYS A 117 -1.96 -7.52 -12.95
N PRO A 118 -0.63 -7.47 -12.79
CA PRO A 118 0.02 -6.66 -11.77
C PRO A 118 -0.24 -5.16 -11.96
N TYR A 119 0.11 -4.38 -10.93
CA TYR A 119 -0.02 -2.93 -10.94
C TYR A 119 0.71 -2.28 -12.13
N ASP A 120 0.15 -1.23 -12.69
CA ASP A 120 0.58 -0.60 -13.95
C ASP A 120 2.09 -0.33 -14.04
N THR A 121 2.73 0.11 -12.94
CA THR A 121 4.17 0.37 -12.93
C THR A 121 5.04 -0.89 -13.01
N LEU A 122 4.50 -2.08 -12.75
CA LEU A 122 5.21 -3.35 -12.92
C LEU A 122 5.11 -3.91 -14.34
N GLU A 123 4.16 -3.47 -15.13
CA GLU A 123 3.97 -3.98 -16.50
C GLU A 123 5.22 -3.79 -17.37
N GLU A 124 5.85 -2.62 -17.30
CA GLU A 124 7.08 -2.32 -18.04
C GLU A 124 8.30 -3.06 -17.45
N ILE A 125 8.36 -3.22 -16.13
CA ILE A 125 9.41 -4.00 -15.46
C ILE A 125 9.36 -5.47 -15.89
N ILE A 126 8.16 -6.02 -15.99
CA ILE A 126 7.93 -7.39 -16.48
C ILE A 126 8.21 -7.46 -17.99
N GLY A 127 7.82 -6.45 -18.76
CA GLY A 127 7.94 -6.37 -20.22
C GLY A 127 6.66 -6.77 -20.96
N ILE A 128 5.51 -6.82 -20.28
CA ILE A 128 4.19 -7.02 -20.89
C ILE A 128 3.62 -5.72 -21.48
N ARG A 129 4.27 -4.60 -21.20
CA ARG A 129 4.04 -3.26 -21.73
C ARG A 129 5.39 -2.58 -22.00
N GLY A 130 5.39 -1.50 -22.80
CA GLY A 130 6.60 -0.72 -23.11
C GLY A 130 7.37 -1.24 -24.32
N GLU A 131 8.57 -0.71 -24.49
CA GLU A 131 9.43 -1.03 -25.64
C GLU A 131 10.31 -2.26 -25.38
N LYS A 132 10.46 -3.14 -26.38
CA LYS A 132 11.38 -4.27 -26.32
C LYS A 132 12.82 -3.78 -26.26
N GLY A 133 13.63 -4.45 -25.44
CA GLY A 133 15.03 -4.08 -25.23
C GLY A 133 15.26 -2.99 -24.21
N SER A 134 14.21 -2.59 -23.45
CA SER A 134 14.32 -1.62 -22.35
C SER A 134 15.00 -2.19 -21.10
N GLY A 135 15.28 -3.49 -21.05
CA GLY A 135 15.88 -4.17 -19.90
C GLY A 135 14.83 -4.76 -18.94
N SER A 136 13.67 -5.12 -19.45
CA SER A 136 12.61 -5.80 -18.70
C SER A 136 12.96 -7.25 -18.35
N LEU A 137 12.19 -7.89 -17.46
CA LEU A 137 12.37 -9.31 -17.14
C LEU A 137 12.29 -10.21 -18.38
N ILE A 138 11.35 -9.92 -19.29
CA ILE A 138 11.21 -10.66 -20.55
C ILE A 138 12.44 -10.49 -21.42
N ASP A 139 13.04 -9.31 -21.49
CA ASP A 139 14.28 -9.09 -22.23
C ASP A 139 15.45 -9.92 -21.68
N PHE A 140 15.47 -10.22 -20.38
CA PHE A 140 16.43 -11.12 -19.73
C PHE A 140 16.01 -12.60 -19.77
N GLY A 141 14.97 -12.94 -20.54
CA GLY A 141 14.55 -14.32 -20.78
C GLY A 141 13.67 -14.92 -19.69
N VAL A 142 13.12 -14.10 -18.80
CA VAL A 142 12.07 -14.53 -17.85
C VAL A 142 10.75 -14.65 -18.60
N LYS A 143 9.96 -15.67 -18.28
CA LYS A 143 8.63 -15.86 -18.82
C LYS A 143 7.58 -15.29 -17.86
N TYR A 144 6.49 -14.78 -18.42
CA TYR A 144 5.35 -14.27 -17.66
C TYR A 144 4.11 -15.09 -17.99
N GLU A 145 3.40 -15.49 -16.93
CA GLU A 145 2.06 -16.09 -16.98
C GLU A 145 1.14 -15.41 -15.98
N GLN A 146 -0.16 -15.46 -16.25
CA GLN A 146 -1.18 -14.82 -15.42
C GLN A 146 -2.36 -15.74 -15.22
N VAL A 147 -2.97 -15.69 -14.04
CA VAL A 147 -4.28 -16.24 -13.72
C VAL A 147 -5.19 -15.09 -13.37
N ASP A 148 -6.27 -14.93 -14.14
CA ASP A 148 -7.27 -13.91 -13.86
C ASP A 148 -8.19 -14.36 -12.72
N LEU A 149 -8.85 -13.39 -12.09
CA LEU A 149 -9.83 -13.67 -11.05
C LEU A 149 -11.13 -14.19 -11.69
N VAL A 150 -11.78 -15.15 -11.05
CA VAL A 150 -13.12 -15.61 -11.43
C VAL A 150 -14.10 -14.47 -11.14
N ASP A 151 -14.88 -14.07 -12.16
CA ASP A 151 -15.84 -12.97 -12.10
C ASP A 151 -15.24 -11.65 -11.56
N GLU A 152 -13.93 -11.43 -11.76
CA GLU A 152 -13.16 -10.30 -11.24
C GLU A 152 -13.13 -10.20 -9.70
N LEU A 153 -13.52 -11.24 -8.98
CA LEU A 153 -13.70 -11.21 -7.53
C LEU A 153 -12.81 -12.19 -6.77
N CYS A 154 -12.72 -13.44 -7.23
CA CYS A 154 -12.09 -14.52 -6.48
C CYS A 154 -10.89 -15.13 -7.22
N PRO A 155 -9.82 -15.58 -6.50
CA PRO A 155 -8.73 -16.33 -7.12
C PRO A 155 -9.23 -17.65 -7.73
N ASP A 156 -8.77 -17.96 -8.95
CA ASP A 156 -8.97 -19.26 -9.59
C ASP A 156 -7.91 -20.25 -9.09
N TYR A 157 -8.24 -20.96 -8.02
CA TYR A 157 -7.32 -21.91 -7.39
C TYR A 157 -6.93 -23.08 -8.28
N ASP A 158 -7.82 -23.55 -9.16
CA ASP A 158 -7.56 -24.66 -10.05
C ASP A 158 -6.57 -24.26 -11.15
N GLU A 159 -6.74 -23.10 -11.74
CA GLU A 159 -5.80 -22.58 -12.75
C GLU A 159 -4.46 -22.16 -12.11
N ILE A 160 -4.46 -21.63 -10.89
CA ILE A 160 -3.23 -21.37 -10.11
C ILE A 160 -2.48 -22.69 -9.90
N ALA A 161 -3.13 -23.75 -9.42
CA ALA A 161 -2.49 -25.05 -9.20
C ALA A 161 -1.86 -25.60 -10.48
N LYS A 162 -2.56 -25.50 -11.61
CA LYS A 162 -2.10 -25.98 -12.91
C LYS A 162 -0.86 -25.24 -13.41
N LYS A 163 -0.85 -23.92 -13.35
CA LYS A 163 0.27 -23.08 -13.83
C LYS A 163 1.46 -23.03 -12.84
N ALA A 164 1.22 -23.21 -11.55
CA ALA A 164 2.25 -23.24 -10.54
C ALA A 164 3.31 -24.33 -10.76
N VAL A 165 2.95 -25.47 -11.39
CA VAL A 165 3.87 -26.59 -11.66
C VAL A 165 5.14 -26.16 -12.40
N GLY A 166 5.04 -25.21 -13.35
CA GLY A 166 6.17 -24.71 -14.14
C GLY A 166 6.71 -23.35 -13.68
N ALA A 167 6.14 -22.76 -12.64
CA ALA A 167 6.50 -21.43 -12.20
C ALA A 167 7.60 -21.43 -11.15
N LYS A 168 8.49 -20.42 -11.20
CA LYS A 168 9.50 -20.14 -10.17
C LYS A 168 8.92 -19.29 -9.04
N ILE A 169 8.08 -18.30 -9.40
CA ILE A 169 7.43 -17.38 -8.46
C ILE A 169 5.93 -17.42 -8.67
N ALA A 170 5.16 -17.54 -7.57
CA ALA A 170 3.75 -17.17 -7.49
C ALA A 170 3.69 -15.74 -6.93
N TYR A 171 3.42 -14.78 -7.81
CA TYR A 171 3.31 -13.38 -7.46
C TYR A 171 1.88 -13.03 -7.10
N ILE A 172 1.69 -12.38 -5.95
CA ILE A 172 0.39 -11.97 -5.42
C ILE A 172 0.43 -10.48 -5.13
N GLN A 173 -0.47 -9.73 -5.74
CA GLN A 173 -0.70 -8.32 -5.39
C GLN A 173 -1.86 -8.23 -4.41
N ARG A 174 -1.60 -7.81 -3.16
CA ARG A 174 -2.60 -7.74 -2.10
C ARG A 174 -3.63 -6.65 -2.35
N SER A 175 -3.18 -5.43 -2.58
CA SER A 175 -4.04 -4.27 -2.82
C SER A 175 -4.67 -4.31 -4.22
N ARG A 176 -5.80 -3.61 -4.37
CA ARG A 176 -6.57 -3.57 -5.62
C ARG A 176 -5.95 -2.72 -6.73
N GLY A 177 -5.00 -1.82 -6.43
CA GLY A 177 -4.56 -0.81 -7.39
C GLY A 177 -5.74 0.05 -7.86
N TYR A 178 -5.81 0.38 -9.16
CA TYR A 178 -6.94 1.09 -9.77
C TYR A 178 -8.01 0.14 -10.35
N SER A 179 -8.12 -1.06 -9.83
CA SER A 179 -9.23 -1.98 -10.18
C SER A 179 -10.35 -1.91 -9.15
N LEU A 180 -11.52 -2.41 -9.51
CA LEU A 180 -12.65 -2.51 -8.58
C LEU A 180 -12.73 -3.89 -7.90
N ARG A 181 -11.75 -4.77 -8.16
CA ARG A 181 -11.65 -6.05 -7.46
C ARG A 181 -11.49 -5.86 -5.96
N PRO A 182 -11.91 -6.80 -5.12
CA PRO A 182 -11.59 -6.74 -3.70
C PRO A 182 -10.08 -6.86 -3.48
N SER A 183 -9.56 -6.17 -2.46
CA SER A 183 -8.22 -6.42 -1.92
C SER A 183 -8.21 -7.75 -1.19
N LEU A 184 -7.05 -8.41 -1.11
CA LEU A 184 -6.95 -9.76 -0.57
C LEU A 184 -6.73 -9.75 0.95
N THR A 185 -7.52 -10.56 1.66
CA THR A 185 -7.24 -10.88 3.06
C THR A 185 -5.99 -11.73 3.18
N VAL A 186 -5.35 -11.70 4.34
CA VAL A 186 -4.21 -12.60 4.63
C VAL A 186 -4.63 -14.07 4.51
N GLU A 187 -5.88 -14.42 4.84
CA GLU A 187 -6.42 -15.76 4.66
C GLU A 187 -6.47 -16.19 3.19
N ILE A 188 -6.95 -15.32 2.29
CA ILE A 188 -6.99 -15.59 0.83
C ILE A 188 -5.56 -15.77 0.30
N ILE A 189 -4.62 -14.92 0.71
CA ILE A 189 -3.21 -15.06 0.35
C ILE A 189 -2.67 -16.42 0.82
N GLY A 190 -3.02 -16.84 2.03
CA GLY A 190 -2.66 -18.15 2.55
C GLY A 190 -3.18 -19.31 1.71
N LYS A 191 -4.44 -19.24 1.25
CA LYS A 191 -5.04 -20.25 0.36
C LYS A 191 -4.35 -20.30 -1.01
N ILE A 192 -3.97 -19.15 -1.58
CA ILE A 192 -3.18 -19.10 -2.82
C ILE A 192 -1.81 -19.73 -2.59
N ALA A 193 -1.12 -19.38 -1.50
CA ALA A 193 0.19 -19.91 -1.16
C ALA A 193 0.15 -21.44 -0.96
N GLU A 194 -0.83 -21.95 -0.22
CA GLU A 194 -1.06 -23.39 -0.03
C GLU A 194 -1.28 -24.11 -1.37
N THR A 195 -2.16 -23.55 -2.21
CA THR A 195 -2.49 -24.10 -3.52
C THR A 195 -1.26 -24.18 -4.41
N ALA A 196 -0.50 -23.10 -4.52
CA ALA A 196 0.70 -23.04 -5.35
C ALA A 196 1.79 -24.00 -4.83
N LYS A 197 2.07 -24.02 -3.52
CA LYS A 197 3.07 -24.90 -2.91
C LYS A 197 2.69 -26.38 -2.93
N LYS A 198 1.41 -26.69 -2.90
CA LYS A 198 0.92 -28.07 -3.05
C LYS A 198 1.15 -28.62 -4.46
N ALA A 199 1.03 -27.73 -5.47
CA ALA A 199 1.30 -28.09 -6.88
C ALA A 199 2.81 -28.09 -7.18
N ASN A 200 3.58 -27.20 -6.58
CA ASN A 200 5.03 -27.06 -6.75
C ASN A 200 5.67 -26.67 -5.42
N PRO A 201 6.25 -27.64 -4.66
CA PRO A 201 6.87 -27.35 -3.37
C PRO A 201 8.03 -26.35 -3.39
N ASP A 202 8.68 -26.17 -4.53
CA ASP A 202 9.84 -25.28 -4.71
C ASP A 202 9.44 -23.86 -5.18
N ILE A 203 8.13 -23.61 -5.38
CA ILE A 203 7.65 -22.31 -5.81
C ILE A 203 7.84 -21.26 -4.71
N ILE A 204 8.30 -20.09 -5.08
CA ILE A 204 8.46 -18.95 -4.16
C ILE A 204 7.19 -18.10 -4.20
N VAL A 205 6.51 -17.97 -3.07
CA VAL A 205 5.34 -17.09 -2.94
C VAL A 205 5.80 -15.69 -2.57
N MET A 206 5.70 -14.78 -3.54
CA MET A 206 6.11 -13.38 -3.43
C MET A 206 4.86 -12.48 -3.37
N VAL A 207 4.76 -11.64 -2.34
CA VAL A 207 3.60 -10.77 -2.13
C VAL A 207 4.00 -9.30 -2.19
N ASP A 208 3.37 -8.54 -3.07
CA ASP A 208 3.29 -7.09 -2.95
C ASP A 208 2.30 -6.77 -1.83
N ASN A 209 2.84 -6.36 -0.67
CA ASN A 209 2.07 -6.10 0.54
C ASN A 209 1.71 -4.62 0.73
N CYS A 210 2.01 -3.77 -0.27
CA CYS A 210 1.69 -2.34 -0.21
C CYS A 210 0.25 -2.09 0.23
N TYR A 211 0.05 -1.18 1.18
CA TYR A 211 -1.22 -0.80 1.82
C TYR A 211 -1.86 -1.86 2.73
N GLY A 212 -1.27 -3.07 2.83
CA GLY A 212 -1.81 -4.14 3.67
C GLY A 212 -1.17 -4.25 5.04
N GLU A 213 0.02 -3.70 5.22
CA GLU A 213 0.78 -3.81 6.47
C GLU A 213 0.01 -3.26 7.65
N PHE A 214 -0.05 -4.03 8.74
CA PHE A 214 -0.74 -3.68 9.99
C PHE A 214 -2.28 -3.50 9.90
N VAL A 215 -2.90 -3.78 8.76
CA VAL A 215 -4.36 -3.77 8.61
C VAL A 215 -4.98 -4.94 9.36
N GLU A 216 -4.42 -6.14 9.20
CA GLU A 216 -4.77 -7.34 9.95
C GLU A 216 -3.72 -7.64 11.03
N ARG A 217 -4.04 -8.53 11.98
CA ARG A 217 -3.06 -8.96 13.02
C ARG A 217 -1.96 -9.83 12.45
N LYS A 218 -2.27 -10.61 11.42
CA LYS A 218 -1.33 -11.49 10.70
C LYS A 218 -0.83 -10.77 9.45
N GLU A 219 0.42 -11.07 9.09
CA GLU A 219 1.02 -10.68 7.82
C GLU A 219 1.14 -11.89 6.88
N PRO A 220 1.28 -11.69 5.56
CA PRO A 220 1.32 -12.80 4.60
C PRO A 220 2.38 -13.86 4.87
N LEU A 221 3.52 -13.49 5.48
CA LEU A 221 4.58 -14.44 5.86
C LEU A 221 4.08 -15.50 6.84
N SER A 222 3.14 -15.19 7.72
CA SER A 222 2.58 -16.13 8.69
C SER A 222 1.65 -17.18 8.09
N VAL A 223 1.28 -17.06 6.82
CA VAL A 223 0.33 -17.93 6.11
C VAL A 223 0.92 -18.56 4.86
N GLY A 224 2.24 -18.55 4.71
CA GLY A 224 2.94 -19.30 3.67
C GLY A 224 3.55 -18.47 2.55
N ALA A 225 3.50 -17.12 2.60
CA ALA A 225 4.35 -16.30 1.75
C ALA A 225 5.82 -16.50 2.13
N ASP A 226 6.72 -16.49 1.14
CA ASP A 226 8.16 -16.62 1.36
C ASP A 226 8.84 -15.26 1.46
N ILE A 227 8.28 -14.25 0.79
CA ILE A 227 8.83 -12.91 0.75
C ILE A 227 7.71 -11.88 0.52
N ILE A 228 7.76 -10.80 1.24
CA ILE A 228 6.85 -9.65 1.10
C ILE A 228 7.63 -8.39 0.80
N ILE A 229 7.05 -7.51 0.02
CA ILE A 229 7.68 -6.28 -0.44
C ILE A 229 6.71 -5.11 -0.23
N GLY A 230 7.25 -3.94 0.11
CA GLY A 230 6.44 -2.74 0.22
C GLY A 230 7.24 -1.45 0.24
N SER A 231 6.53 -0.35 0.43
CA SER A 231 7.06 1.02 0.40
C SER A 231 7.05 1.66 1.78
N LEU A 232 8.13 2.37 2.13
CA LEU A 232 8.19 3.11 3.40
C LEU A 232 7.38 4.41 3.39
N ILE A 233 7.03 4.97 2.24
CA ILE A 233 6.12 6.13 2.22
C ILE A 233 4.66 5.76 2.47
N LYS A 234 4.35 4.44 2.47
CA LYS A 234 3.02 3.89 2.75
C LYS A 234 2.90 3.48 4.23
N ASN A 235 2.13 2.43 4.49
CA ASN A 235 1.81 1.97 5.84
C ASN A 235 3.03 1.88 6.78
N PRO A 236 4.12 1.16 6.44
CA PRO A 236 5.17 0.88 7.42
C PRO A 236 6.04 2.10 7.77
N GLY A 237 6.03 3.15 6.98
CA GLY A 237 6.75 4.37 7.30
C GLY A 237 5.94 5.38 8.12
N GLY A 238 4.65 5.10 8.40
CA GLY A 238 3.82 5.86 9.33
C GLY A 238 3.71 7.36 9.04
N GLY A 239 3.86 7.79 7.78
CA GLY A 239 3.87 9.21 7.39
C GLY A 239 5.11 9.99 7.86
N ILE A 240 6.14 9.31 8.37
CA ILE A 240 7.39 9.90 8.85
C ILE A 240 8.56 9.59 7.90
N ALA A 241 8.66 8.36 7.40
CA ALA A 241 9.69 7.99 6.45
C ALA A 241 9.44 8.71 5.11
N SER A 242 10.40 9.53 4.71
CA SER A 242 10.29 10.40 3.53
C SER A 242 10.54 9.68 2.20
N THR A 243 11.12 8.48 2.22
CA THR A 243 11.46 7.66 1.05
C THR A 243 11.74 6.23 1.48
N GLY A 244 11.92 5.35 0.50
CA GLY A 244 12.43 4.01 0.74
C GLY A 244 11.41 2.90 0.55
N GLY A 245 11.88 1.68 0.82
CA GLY A 245 11.10 0.46 0.73
C GLY A 245 11.67 -0.63 1.63
N TYR A 246 10.97 -1.75 1.66
CA TYR A 246 11.42 -2.93 2.38
C TYR A 246 11.16 -4.20 1.56
N ILE A 247 12.00 -5.20 1.81
CA ILE A 247 11.84 -6.59 1.40
C ILE A 247 12.03 -7.41 2.66
N CYS A 248 11.11 -8.32 2.98
CA CYS A 248 11.14 -9.11 4.20
C CYS A 248 10.67 -10.54 3.93
N GLY A 249 11.32 -11.55 4.51
CA GLY A 249 10.94 -12.94 4.33
C GLY A 249 12.08 -13.91 4.63
N ARG A 250 12.21 -14.95 3.82
CA ARG A 250 13.28 -15.95 3.93
C ARG A 250 14.66 -15.29 3.74
N ALA A 251 15.61 -15.63 4.59
CA ALA A 251 16.94 -15.02 4.59
C ALA A 251 17.69 -15.20 3.25
N ASP A 252 17.60 -16.39 2.64
CA ASP A 252 18.24 -16.69 1.35
C ASP A 252 17.70 -15.83 0.19
N LEU A 253 16.44 -15.43 0.24
CA LEU A 253 15.81 -14.56 -0.75
C LEU A 253 16.16 -13.09 -0.50
N VAL A 254 16.16 -12.67 0.77
CA VAL A 254 16.55 -11.32 1.17
C VAL A 254 17.99 -11.02 0.79
N GLU A 255 18.92 -11.99 0.98
CA GLU A 255 20.32 -11.86 0.56
C GLU A 255 20.45 -11.64 -0.96
N LYS A 256 19.74 -12.41 -1.79
CA LYS A 256 19.72 -12.21 -3.25
C LYS A 256 19.19 -10.83 -3.65
N CYS A 257 18.20 -10.33 -2.92
CA CYS A 257 17.66 -8.99 -3.15
C CYS A 257 18.66 -7.90 -2.74
N ALA A 258 19.41 -8.11 -1.65
CA ALA A 258 20.46 -7.20 -1.20
C ALA A 258 21.63 -7.11 -2.21
N ASP A 259 22.05 -8.26 -2.74
CA ASP A 259 23.03 -8.33 -3.84
C ASP A 259 22.53 -7.63 -5.11
N ARG A 260 21.22 -7.66 -5.35
CA ARG A 260 20.64 -6.95 -6.51
C ARG A 260 20.54 -5.45 -6.28
N LEU A 261 20.24 -5.02 -5.04
CA LEU A 261 20.16 -3.60 -4.71
C LEU A 261 21.51 -2.91 -4.74
N THR A 262 22.53 -3.58 -4.25
CA THR A 262 23.92 -3.08 -4.21
C THR A 262 24.73 -3.69 -5.36
N CYS A 263 25.47 -4.73 -5.09
CA CYS A 263 26.09 -5.59 -6.09
C CYS A 263 26.45 -6.93 -5.48
N VAL A 264 26.60 -7.94 -6.34
CA VAL A 264 26.94 -9.31 -5.91
C VAL A 264 28.23 -9.31 -5.07
N GLY A 265 28.14 -9.91 -3.88
CA GLY A 265 29.22 -10.01 -2.92
C GLY A 265 29.35 -8.82 -1.95
N MET A 266 28.53 -7.78 -2.07
CA MET A 266 28.44 -6.68 -1.10
C MET A 266 27.18 -6.77 -0.25
N GLY A 267 26.07 -7.15 -0.85
CA GLY A 267 24.81 -7.43 -0.16
C GLY A 267 24.39 -6.35 0.84
N LYS A 268 24.08 -6.77 2.07
CA LYS A 268 23.61 -5.92 3.17
C LYS A 268 24.72 -5.14 3.92
N GLU A 269 25.98 -5.51 3.73
CA GLU A 269 27.12 -4.96 4.50
C GLU A 269 27.44 -3.51 4.18
N VAL A 270 26.92 -2.98 3.08
CA VAL A 270 27.17 -1.63 2.59
C VAL A 270 25.89 -0.82 2.45
N GLY A 271 26.05 0.48 2.31
CA GLY A 271 24.98 1.43 2.15
C GLY A 271 24.82 2.30 3.41
N CYS A 272 25.26 3.57 3.29
CA CYS A 272 25.12 4.53 4.37
C CYS A 272 23.66 4.96 4.55
N SER A 273 23.26 5.24 5.79
CA SER A 273 21.88 5.59 6.11
C SER A 273 21.58 7.10 6.07
N LEU A 274 22.58 7.96 5.91
CA LEU A 274 22.44 9.42 5.75
C LEU A 274 21.47 10.06 6.76
N ASN A 275 21.50 9.63 8.02
CA ASN A 275 20.59 10.05 9.10
C ASN A 275 19.09 9.66 8.91
N GLN A 276 18.75 8.78 7.97
CA GLN A 276 17.37 8.34 7.76
C GLN A 276 16.90 7.31 8.79
N ASN A 277 17.82 6.68 9.53
CA ASN A 277 17.49 5.64 10.52
C ASN A 277 16.41 6.09 11.52
N ARG A 278 16.53 7.33 12.04
CA ARG A 278 15.56 7.87 13.00
C ARG A 278 14.15 7.96 12.41
N GLU A 279 14.01 8.45 11.19
CA GLU A 279 12.71 8.58 10.52
C GLU A 279 12.11 7.20 10.22
N MET A 280 12.90 6.27 9.70
CA MET A 280 12.44 4.92 9.42
C MET A 280 12.00 4.18 10.69
N LEU A 281 12.78 4.25 11.79
CA LEU A 281 12.43 3.62 13.06
C LEU A 281 11.21 4.28 13.70
N LEU A 282 11.15 5.61 13.77
CA LEU A 282 10.01 6.33 14.32
C LEU A 282 8.74 6.08 13.51
N GLY A 283 8.85 6.12 12.18
CA GLY A 283 7.74 5.86 11.30
C GLY A 283 7.17 4.45 11.50
N PHE A 284 8.04 3.45 11.56
CA PHE A 284 7.61 2.06 11.81
C PHE A 284 6.97 1.88 13.18
N PHE A 285 7.49 2.56 14.21
CA PHE A 285 6.89 2.53 15.53
C PHE A 285 5.48 3.12 15.56
N LEU A 286 5.24 4.20 14.81
CA LEU A 286 3.93 4.85 14.72
C LEU A 286 2.98 4.18 13.72
N ALA A 287 3.50 3.37 12.80
CA ALA A 287 2.75 2.81 11.67
C ALA A 287 1.42 2.14 12.06
N PRO A 288 1.32 1.28 13.10
CA PRO A 288 0.04 0.67 13.46
C PRO A 288 -1.07 1.70 13.78
N GLN A 289 -0.72 2.80 14.44
CA GLN A 289 -1.67 3.87 14.78
C GLN A 289 -2.05 4.70 13.54
N MET A 290 -1.08 4.98 12.66
CA MET A 290 -1.35 5.72 11.42
C MET A 290 -2.23 4.90 10.47
N VAL A 291 -2.00 3.59 10.38
CA VAL A 291 -2.85 2.67 9.61
C VAL A 291 -4.28 2.64 10.18
N ALA A 292 -4.44 2.60 11.50
CA ALA A 292 -5.77 2.69 12.12
C ALA A 292 -6.48 3.99 11.76
N SER A 293 -5.77 5.12 11.78
CA SER A 293 -6.32 6.42 11.38
C SER A 293 -6.76 6.43 9.92
N ALA A 294 -5.94 5.89 9.01
CA ALA A 294 -6.25 5.75 7.58
C ALA A 294 -7.47 4.85 7.36
N LEU A 295 -7.54 3.71 8.05
CA LEU A 295 -8.69 2.79 7.98
C LEU A 295 -9.98 3.44 8.48
N LYS A 296 -9.95 4.16 9.60
CA LYS A 296 -11.12 4.89 10.11
C LYS A 296 -11.57 5.96 9.12
N THR A 297 -10.62 6.67 8.47
CA THR A 297 -10.93 7.64 7.42
C THR A 297 -11.61 6.97 6.24
N SER A 298 -11.09 5.83 5.78
CA SER A 298 -11.68 5.02 4.70
C SER A 298 -13.10 4.55 5.03
N VAL A 299 -13.31 3.97 6.24
CA VAL A 299 -14.63 3.48 6.70
C VAL A 299 -15.63 4.63 6.80
N PHE A 300 -15.22 5.75 7.41
CA PHE A 300 -16.05 6.95 7.52
C PHE A 300 -16.41 7.50 6.14
N ALA A 301 -15.46 7.61 5.23
CA ALA A 301 -15.69 8.11 3.88
C ALA A 301 -16.72 7.24 3.13
N CYS A 302 -16.57 5.92 3.20
CA CYS A 302 -17.53 5.00 2.61
C CYS A 302 -18.94 5.24 3.19
N ARG A 303 -19.07 5.21 4.54
CA ARG A 303 -20.39 5.36 5.15
C ARG A 303 -21.03 6.71 4.87
N PHE A 304 -20.23 7.77 4.89
CA PHE A 304 -20.72 9.13 4.62
C PHE A 304 -21.20 9.27 3.16
N PHE A 305 -20.45 8.75 2.18
CA PHE A 305 -20.83 8.80 0.78
C PHE A 305 -21.96 7.82 0.43
N GLU A 306 -22.08 6.67 1.10
CA GLU A 306 -23.26 5.79 1.01
C GLU A 306 -24.53 6.53 1.45
N LYS A 307 -24.49 7.31 2.55
CA LYS A 307 -25.62 8.14 2.99
C LYS A 307 -25.94 9.26 2.01
N LEU A 308 -24.99 9.69 1.20
CA LEU A 308 -25.18 10.65 0.10
C LEU A 308 -25.65 9.97 -1.21
N GLY A 309 -25.85 8.64 -1.22
CA GLY A 309 -26.38 7.87 -2.35
C GLY A 309 -25.34 7.29 -3.30
N TYR A 310 -24.05 7.39 -2.99
CA TYR A 310 -22.98 6.81 -3.80
C TYR A 310 -22.66 5.37 -3.41
N LYS A 311 -22.26 4.57 -4.37
CA LYS A 311 -21.73 3.22 -4.14
C LYS A 311 -20.26 3.31 -3.74
N THR A 312 -19.84 2.49 -2.77
CA THR A 312 -18.45 2.40 -2.31
C THR A 312 -17.92 0.96 -2.36
N LEU A 313 -16.61 0.81 -2.50
CA LEU A 313 -15.93 -0.48 -2.52
C LEU A 313 -14.60 -0.40 -1.72
N PRO A 314 -14.46 -1.16 -0.61
CA PRO A 314 -15.50 -2.00 -0.01
C PRO A 314 -16.62 -1.15 0.61
N GLU A 315 -17.79 -1.73 0.83
CA GLU A 315 -18.86 -1.06 1.59
C GLU A 315 -18.42 -0.75 3.01
N SER A 316 -19.02 0.23 3.65
CA SER A 316 -18.60 0.69 4.99
C SER A 316 -18.64 -0.40 6.06
N GLY A 317 -19.54 -1.39 5.93
CA GLY A 317 -19.67 -2.53 6.83
C GLY A 317 -18.71 -3.70 6.55
N GLU A 318 -17.99 -3.68 5.43
CA GLU A 318 -17.09 -4.77 5.05
C GLU A 318 -15.73 -4.67 5.75
N THR A 319 -15.12 -5.83 6.01
CA THR A 319 -13.77 -5.91 6.58
C THR A 319 -12.75 -5.28 5.65
N ARG A 320 -11.88 -4.45 6.21
CA ARG A 320 -10.78 -3.82 5.48
C ARG A 320 -9.57 -4.74 5.42
N THR A 321 -8.93 -4.78 4.26
CA THR A 321 -7.71 -5.58 4.00
C THR A 321 -6.57 -4.74 3.46
N ASP A 322 -6.88 -3.51 3.05
CA ASP A 322 -5.97 -2.41 2.77
C ASP A 322 -6.61 -1.09 3.22
N ILE A 323 -5.92 0.04 3.03
CA ILE A 323 -6.40 1.38 3.42
C ILE A 323 -7.18 2.10 2.31
N ILE A 324 -7.43 1.47 1.17
CA ILE A 324 -8.04 2.10 0.00
C ILE A 324 -9.56 1.95 0.04
N ALA A 325 -10.26 3.03 -0.29
CA ALA A 325 -11.68 3.04 -0.58
C ALA A 325 -11.92 3.59 -1.99
N SER A 326 -12.72 2.90 -2.79
CA SER A 326 -13.19 3.41 -4.08
C SER A 326 -14.59 3.98 -3.90
N ILE A 327 -14.79 5.24 -4.26
CA ILE A 327 -16.10 5.92 -4.25
C ILE A 327 -16.51 6.14 -5.70
N LEU A 328 -17.65 5.55 -6.11
CA LEU A 328 -18.16 5.62 -7.48
C LEU A 328 -18.98 6.89 -7.63
N LEU A 329 -18.43 7.90 -8.30
CA LEU A 329 -18.99 9.26 -8.39
C LEU A 329 -19.83 9.51 -9.65
N GLU A 330 -20.09 8.46 -10.44
CA GLU A 330 -21.04 8.39 -11.55
C GLU A 330 -20.68 9.19 -12.81
N ASN A 331 -20.04 10.35 -12.67
CA ASN A 331 -19.66 11.22 -13.79
C ASN A 331 -18.38 12.02 -13.48
N GLU A 332 -17.83 12.64 -14.52
CA GLU A 332 -16.59 13.43 -14.44
C GLU A 332 -16.72 14.65 -13.52
N GLU A 333 -17.85 15.36 -13.54
CA GLU A 333 -18.05 16.57 -12.75
C GLU A 333 -18.00 16.28 -11.25
N ASN A 334 -18.68 15.23 -10.81
CA ASN A 334 -18.65 14.75 -9.43
C ASN A 334 -17.23 14.32 -9.03
N LEU A 335 -16.55 13.58 -9.90
CA LEU A 335 -15.20 13.06 -9.66
C LEU A 335 -14.20 14.21 -9.47
N VAL A 336 -14.23 15.20 -10.35
CA VAL A 336 -13.35 16.39 -10.28
C VAL A 336 -13.67 17.20 -9.02
N ALA A 337 -14.94 17.45 -8.72
CA ALA A 337 -15.34 18.20 -7.54
C ALA A 337 -14.93 17.49 -6.23
N PHE A 338 -15.06 16.17 -6.16
CA PHE A 338 -14.60 15.36 -5.03
C PHE A 338 -13.10 15.55 -4.82
N CYS A 339 -12.27 15.35 -5.85
CA CYS A 339 -10.83 15.51 -5.75
C CYS A 339 -10.41 16.93 -5.36
N GLN A 340 -11.07 17.95 -5.92
CA GLN A 340 -10.82 19.34 -5.54
C GLN A 340 -11.16 19.61 -4.06
N GLY A 341 -12.20 18.98 -3.54
CA GLY A 341 -12.56 19.09 -2.13
C GLY A 341 -11.58 18.37 -1.21
N ILE A 342 -11.09 17.19 -1.58
CA ILE A 342 -9.99 16.49 -0.86
C ILE A 342 -8.73 17.38 -0.82
N GLN A 343 -8.36 18.01 -1.94
CA GLN A 343 -7.22 18.93 -2.00
C GLN A 343 -7.39 20.11 -1.04
N LYS A 344 -8.58 20.70 -0.95
CA LYS A 344 -8.88 21.78 0.00
C LYS A 344 -8.77 21.34 1.47
N GLY A 345 -8.93 20.06 1.74
CA GLY A 345 -8.77 19.45 3.08
C GLY A 345 -7.35 18.93 3.37
N SER A 346 -6.41 19.14 2.47
CA SER A 346 -5.04 18.69 2.62
C SER A 346 -4.18 19.73 3.34
N PRO A 347 -3.13 19.30 4.11
CA PRO A 347 -2.28 20.23 4.85
C PRO A 347 -1.32 21.03 3.97
N VAL A 348 -0.99 20.53 2.79
CA VAL A 348 -0.06 21.14 1.82
C VAL A 348 -0.83 21.49 0.57
N ASP A 349 -0.54 22.66 -0.01
CA ASP A 349 -1.13 23.14 -1.26
C ASP A 349 -2.68 23.12 -1.29
N SER A 350 -3.34 23.28 -0.15
CA SER A 350 -4.81 23.29 -0.04
C SER A 350 -5.50 24.38 -0.89
N TYR A 351 -4.77 25.42 -1.25
CA TYR A 351 -5.22 26.53 -2.09
C TYR A 351 -5.16 26.22 -3.61
N VAL A 352 -4.50 25.12 -3.98
CA VAL A 352 -4.39 24.68 -5.38
C VAL A 352 -5.69 23.97 -5.79
N THR A 353 -6.12 24.22 -7.01
CA THR A 353 -7.26 23.51 -7.62
C THR A 353 -6.70 22.48 -8.60
N PRO A 354 -6.73 21.17 -8.28
CA PRO A 354 -6.23 20.16 -9.18
C PRO A 354 -7.11 20.03 -10.43
N GLU A 355 -6.46 19.74 -11.56
CA GLU A 355 -7.08 19.47 -12.84
C GLU A 355 -6.62 18.10 -13.39
N ALA A 356 -7.47 17.48 -14.21
CA ALA A 356 -7.12 16.23 -14.86
C ALA A 356 -6.09 16.46 -15.98
N TRP A 357 -5.02 15.68 -15.96
CA TRP A 357 -3.93 15.79 -16.94
C TRP A 357 -3.44 14.43 -17.42
N ASP A 358 -2.72 14.41 -18.53
CA ASP A 358 -2.16 13.20 -19.13
C ASP A 358 -0.92 12.77 -18.34
N MET A 359 -1.06 11.73 -17.51
CA MET A 359 0.04 11.17 -16.72
C MET A 359 0.77 10.07 -17.50
N PRO A 360 2.10 10.04 -17.48
CA PRO A 360 2.87 8.93 -18.03
C PRO A 360 2.45 7.59 -17.42
N GLY A 361 2.18 6.60 -18.28
CA GLY A 361 1.81 5.26 -17.82
C GLY A 361 0.30 5.01 -17.68
N TYR A 362 -0.56 5.99 -17.97
CA TYR A 362 -2.02 5.86 -17.90
C TYR A 362 -2.68 6.11 -19.26
N ASP A 363 -3.73 5.33 -19.54
CA ASP A 363 -4.48 5.41 -20.81
C ASP A 363 -5.57 6.51 -20.81
N SER A 364 -5.83 7.13 -19.68
CA SER A 364 -6.79 8.23 -19.50
C SER A 364 -6.17 9.32 -18.65
N LYS A 365 -6.70 10.55 -18.78
CA LYS A 365 -6.33 11.62 -17.85
C LYS A 365 -6.61 11.20 -16.42
N VAL A 366 -5.77 11.63 -15.49
CA VAL A 366 -5.94 11.39 -14.05
C VAL A 366 -5.96 12.73 -13.34
N ILE A 367 -6.91 12.91 -12.41
CA ILE A 367 -6.87 13.99 -11.44
C ILE A 367 -6.35 13.41 -10.11
N MET A 368 -5.40 14.09 -9.49
CA MET A 368 -4.83 13.70 -8.21
C MET A 368 -5.01 14.82 -7.19
N ALA A 369 -5.59 14.48 -6.05
CA ALA A 369 -5.58 15.32 -4.86
C ALA A 369 -4.59 14.71 -3.86
N ALA A 370 -3.41 15.29 -3.75
CA ALA A 370 -2.28 14.76 -3.00
C ALA A 370 -1.49 15.87 -2.27
N GLY A 371 -2.19 16.70 -1.54
CA GLY A 371 -1.58 17.75 -0.70
C GLY A 371 -0.96 17.17 0.57
N ALA A 372 0.15 16.46 0.41
CA ALA A 372 0.82 15.67 1.45
C ALA A 372 2.26 16.17 1.70
N PHE A 373 2.83 15.87 2.86
CA PHE A 373 4.23 16.14 3.19
C PHE A 373 5.17 15.23 2.40
N THR A 374 4.71 14.01 2.08
CA THR A 374 5.44 13.05 1.26
C THR A 374 4.79 12.97 -0.11
N MET A 375 5.49 13.42 -1.15
CA MET A 375 4.96 13.43 -2.52
C MET A 375 4.73 12.02 -3.04
N GLY A 376 3.55 11.80 -3.64
CA GLY A 376 3.12 10.53 -4.20
C GLY A 376 2.04 9.84 -3.38
N ALA A 377 1.65 8.63 -3.80
CA ALA A 377 0.64 7.82 -3.13
C ALA A 377 1.20 7.24 -1.81
N SER A 378 1.01 7.96 -0.71
CA SER A 378 1.51 7.66 0.63
C SER A 378 0.39 7.22 1.58
N ILE A 379 0.69 7.10 2.88
CA ILE A 379 -0.32 6.88 3.93
C ILE A 379 -1.09 8.16 4.28
N GLU A 380 -0.71 9.30 3.74
CA GLU A 380 -1.41 10.58 3.93
C GLU A 380 -2.70 10.62 3.10
N LEU A 381 -3.63 11.50 3.49
CA LEU A 381 -4.90 11.63 2.77
C LEU A 381 -4.67 12.05 1.32
N SER A 382 -5.13 11.24 0.40
CA SER A 382 -5.10 11.53 -1.03
C SER A 382 -6.25 10.85 -1.77
N ALA A 383 -6.55 11.33 -2.97
CA ALA A 383 -7.51 10.72 -3.87
C ALA A 383 -6.97 10.76 -5.30
N ASP A 384 -6.88 9.58 -5.90
CA ASP A 384 -6.50 9.41 -7.30
C ASP A 384 -7.73 9.02 -8.11
N ALA A 385 -7.95 9.69 -9.25
CA ALA A 385 -9.15 9.50 -10.02
C ALA A 385 -8.90 9.57 -11.54
N PRO A 386 -8.76 8.41 -12.21
CA PRO A 386 -8.76 8.33 -13.67
C PRO A 386 -10.11 8.81 -14.25
N ILE A 387 -10.06 9.68 -15.24
CA ILE A 387 -11.25 10.24 -15.90
C ILE A 387 -11.78 9.22 -16.90
N ARG A 388 -12.44 8.21 -16.39
CA ARG A 388 -13.11 7.14 -17.19
C ARG A 388 -14.20 6.47 -16.38
N PRO A 389 -15.25 5.90 -17.02
CA PRO A 389 -16.22 5.09 -16.30
C PRO A 389 -15.55 3.94 -15.51
N PRO A 390 -16.06 3.61 -14.31
CA PRO A 390 -17.28 4.13 -13.69
C PRO A 390 -17.08 5.44 -12.89
N PHE A 391 -16.05 6.24 -13.19
CA PHE A 391 -15.72 7.51 -12.52
C PHE A 391 -15.54 7.32 -11.00
N ALA A 392 -14.67 6.39 -10.67
CA ALA A 392 -14.32 6.09 -9.29
C ALA A 392 -13.13 6.94 -8.83
N ALA A 393 -13.21 7.44 -7.60
CA ALA A 393 -12.06 8.00 -6.89
C ALA A 393 -11.51 6.95 -5.94
N TRP A 394 -10.20 6.69 -5.99
CA TRP A 394 -9.48 5.86 -5.03
C TRP A 394 -8.97 6.74 -3.91
N LEU A 395 -9.73 6.78 -2.81
CA LEU A 395 -9.37 7.50 -1.60
C LEU A 395 -8.49 6.61 -0.72
N GLN A 396 -7.41 7.15 -0.21
CA GLN A 396 -6.51 6.45 0.69
C GLN A 396 -5.95 7.37 1.77
N GLY A 397 -5.49 6.77 2.87
CA GLY A 397 -4.70 7.44 3.87
C GLY A 397 -5.47 8.36 4.82
N GLY A 398 -4.67 9.11 5.55
CA GLY A 398 -5.12 9.97 6.64
C GLY A 398 -4.37 9.64 7.92
N ILE A 399 -3.21 10.29 8.14
CA ILE A 399 -2.33 10.04 9.30
C ILE A 399 -2.98 10.41 10.64
N THR A 400 -3.99 11.28 10.63
CA THR A 400 -4.86 11.50 11.78
C THR A 400 -6.31 11.42 11.34
N TYR A 401 -7.12 10.61 12.05
CA TYR A 401 -8.52 10.45 11.71
C TYR A 401 -9.31 11.78 11.71
N PRO A 402 -9.17 12.70 12.70
CA PRO A 402 -9.89 13.95 12.67
C PRO A 402 -9.64 14.81 11.44
N THR A 403 -8.40 14.86 10.94
CA THR A 403 -8.08 15.64 9.73
C THR A 403 -8.52 14.91 8.47
N GLY A 404 -8.39 13.58 8.41
CA GLY A 404 -8.93 12.76 7.33
C GLY A 404 -10.45 12.92 7.19
N LYS A 405 -11.18 12.84 8.31
CA LYS A 405 -12.62 13.11 8.38
C LYS A 405 -12.96 14.51 7.84
N ALA A 406 -12.21 15.53 8.26
CA ALA A 406 -12.43 16.91 7.78
C ALA A 406 -12.23 17.00 6.26
N GLY A 407 -11.18 16.40 5.71
CA GLY A 407 -10.94 16.36 4.26
C GLY A 407 -12.08 15.71 3.49
N VAL A 408 -12.60 14.59 3.98
CA VAL A 408 -13.77 13.91 3.39
C VAL A 408 -15.03 14.77 3.45
N MET A 409 -15.27 15.47 4.56
CA MET A 409 -16.42 16.40 4.66
C MET A 409 -16.26 17.59 3.71
N LEU A 410 -15.04 18.12 3.54
CA LEU A 410 -14.76 19.21 2.59
C LEU A 410 -14.95 18.77 1.14
N ALA A 411 -14.68 17.48 0.81
CA ALA A 411 -15.00 16.92 -0.50
C ALA A 411 -16.51 16.98 -0.77
N ALA A 412 -17.34 16.55 0.15
CA ALA A 412 -18.79 16.65 0.02
C ALA A 412 -19.26 18.09 -0.03
N GLN A 413 -18.68 19.00 0.77
CA GLN A 413 -19.01 20.43 0.75
C GLN A 413 -18.69 21.07 -0.61
N GLU A 414 -17.56 20.71 -1.23
CA GLU A 414 -17.22 21.21 -2.58
C GLU A 414 -18.23 20.75 -3.63
N MET A 415 -18.63 19.47 -3.58
CA MET A 415 -19.67 18.94 -4.46
C MET A 415 -21.02 19.64 -4.23
N TYR A 416 -21.37 19.90 -2.97
CA TYR A 416 -22.59 20.63 -2.62
C TYR A 416 -22.59 22.08 -3.13
N ASN A 417 -21.47 22.80 -2.95
CA ASN A 417 -21.31 24.17 -3.44
C ASN A 417 -21.45 24.28 -4.96
N LYS A 418 -21.09 23.24 -5.69
CA LYS A 418 -21.25 23.15 -7.15
C LYS A 418 -22.64 22.68 -7.61
N GLY A 419 -23.55 22.42 -6.66
CA GLY A 419 -24.89 21.91 -6.96
C GLY A 419 -24.95 20.48 -7.45
N LEU A 420 -23.88 19.69 -7.19
CA LEU A 420 -23.74 18.29 -7.60
C LEU A 420 -24.28 17.31 -6.55
N LEU A 421 -24.52 17.77 -5.33
CA LEU A 421 -25.17 17.01 -4.26
C LEU A 421 -26.55 17.60 -3.95
N ARG A 422 -27.54 16.71 -3.82
CA ARG A 422 -28.89 17.03 -3.30
C ARG A 422 -29.05 16.39 -1.94
N ILE A 423 -29.11 17.19 -0.87
CA ILE A 423 -29.27 16.78 0.53
C ILE A 423 -30.51 17.41 1.19
#